data_b377d760753ca5a8bf05e245ce83fa8b
#
_entry.id   b377d760753ca5a8bf05e245ce83fa8b
#
_cell.length_a   1.000
_cell.length_b   1.000
_cell.length_c   1.000
_cell.angle_alpha   90.00
_cell.angle_beta   90.00
_cell.angle_gamma   90.00
#
_symmetry.space_group_name_H-M   'P 1'
#
loop_
_entity.id
_entity.type
_entity.pdbx_description
1 polymer ?
#
loop_
_entity_poly.entity_id
_entity_poly.type
_entity_poly.pdbx_seq_one_letter_code
_entity_poly.pdbx_strand_id
1 'polypeptide(L)'
;MADFSERREQMVQRFLRAGYIKSDSMAEAVRRVPREEFMDPAYIDYAYVDQPFPIPGDGKQTISAPYMYPVFYEPLNLFEGNRVLEIGAGSGYGAALARELVGSTGLVVSIEINETTFGFARVNLDRTGYDDVRLVHGDGSLGYPDEAPYDAICVTAACPAIPRPLIKQLGAPGKLMAPVGRSHSIYGQDLVLLEKDADGEIGEQILMKVSYVPLTGEYGYGRRPRG
;
A
#
# COMPACT_ATOMS: atom_id res chain seq x y z
N MET A 1 19.19 -23.62 4.34
CA MET A 1 18.49 -22.39 3.91
C MET A 1 17.02 -22.59 4.24
N ALA A 2 16.37 -21.64 4.87
CA ALA A 2 14.93 -21.74 5.11
C ALA A 2 14.22 -21.77 3.75
N ASP A 3 13.29 -22.72 3.59
CA ASP A 3 12.45 -22.75 2.39
C ASP A 3 11.39 -21.64 2.50
N PHE A 4 11.70 -20.49 1.92
CA PHE A 4 10.81 -19.34 1.92
C PHE A 4 9.50 -19.62 1.16
N SER A 5 9.52 -20.50 0.16
CA SER A 5 8.33 -20.90 -0.58
C SER A 5 7.32 -21.63 0.32
N GLU A 6 7.80 -22.58 1.12
CA GLU A 6 6.96 -23.28 2.09
C GLU A 6 6.39 -22.34 3.16
N ARG A 7 7.23 -21.44 3.71
CA ARG A 7 6.81 -20.44 4.71
C ARG A 7 5.78 -19.46 4.14
N ARG A 8 5.93 -19.07 2.88
CA ARG A 8 4.97 -18.24 2.16
C ARG A 8 3.63 -18.95 2.02
N GLU A 9 3.63 -20.20 1.58
CA GLU A 9 2.39 -20.97 1.47
C GLU A 9 1.71 -21.18 2.82
N GLN A 10 2.47 -21.48 3.87
CA GLN A 10 1.93 -21.59 5.24
C GLN A 10 1.27 -20.28 5.69
N MET A 11 1.86 -19.12 5.34
CA MET A 11 1.28 -17.80 5.61
C MET A 11 -0.02 -17.60 4.84
N VAL A 12 -0.07 -17.92 3.53
CA VAL A 12 -1.28 -17.83 2.70
C VAL A 12 -2.40 -18.67 3.31
N GLN A 13 -2.11 -19.94 3.67
CA GLN A 13 -3.09 -20.82 4.28
C GLN A 13 -3.59 -20.30 5.63
N ARG A 14 -2.73 -19.69 6.42
CA ARG A 14 -3.11 -19.05 7.69
C ARG A 14 -4.06 -17.88 7.44
N PHE A 15 -3.80 -17.04 6.44
CA PHE A 15 -4.61 -15.86 6.11
C PHE A 15 -5.95 -16.22 5.47
N LEU A 16 -6.00 -17.27 4.66
CA LEU A 16 -7.27 -17.84 4.17
C LEU A 16 -8.15 -18.32 5.34
N ARG A 17 -7.59 -19.09 6.27
CA ARG A 17 -8.35 -19.56 7.45
C ARG A 17 -8.78 -18.42 8.38
N ALA A 18 -7.98 -17.37 8.49
CA ALA A 18 -8.30 -16.20 9.32
C ALA A 18 -9.27 -15.22 8.63
N GLY A 19 -9.58 -15.41 7.33
CA GLY A 19 -10.44 -14.53 6.54
C GLY A 19 -9.81 -13.18 6.17
N TYR A 20 -8.49 -13.06 6.27
CA TYR A 20 -7.77 -11.89 5.74
C TYR A 20 -7.72 -11.94 4.21
N ILE A 21 -7.38 -13.10 3.64
CA ILE A 21 -7.50 -13.37 2.20
C ILE A 21 -8.87 -13.98 1.93
N LYS A 22 -9.60 -13.39 0.99
CA LYS A 22 -10.97 -13.78 0.61
C LYS A 22 -11.08 -14.16 -0.87
N SER A 23 -10.19 -13.62 -1.71
CA SER A 23 -10.19 -13.85 -3.15
C SER A 23 -9.02 -14.76 -3.57
N ASP A 24 -9.24 -15.56 -4.61
CA ASP A 24 -8.18 -16.38 -5.21
C ASP A 24 -7.08 -15.51 -5.81
N SER A 25 -7.44 -14.35 -6.39
CA SER A 25 -6.50 -13.40 -6.96
C SER A 25 -5.52 -12.87 -5.91
N MET A 26 -6.02 -12.50 -4.71
CA MET A 26 -5.15 -12.05 -3.61
C MET A 26 -4.26 -13.18 -3.09
N ALA A 27 -4.79 -14.40 -2.96
CA ALA A 27 -4.00 -15.56 -2.57
C ALA A 27 -2.86 -15.81 -3.56
N GLU A 28 -3.15 -15.72 -4.87
CA GLU A 28 -2.17 -15.94 -5.92
C GLU A 28 -1.13 -14.84 -5.99
N ALA A 29 -1.53 -13.58 -5.83
CA ALA A 29 -0.61 -12.45 -5.74
C ALA A 29 0.39 -12.63 -4.60
N VAL A 30 -0.07 -13.01 -3.40
CA VAL A 30 0.82 -13.26 -2.25
C VAL A 30 1.75 -14.46 -2.50
N ARG A 31 1.32 -15.50 -3.25
CA ARG A 31 2.18 -16.63 -3.63
C ARG A 31 3.28 -16.23 -4.59
N ARG A 32 2.98 -15.36 -5.56
CA ARG A 32 3.90 -14.95 -6.61
C ARG A 32 4.94 -13.95 -6.14
N VAL A 33 4.55 -12.98 -5.30
CA VAL A 33 5.46 -11.95 -4.83
C VAL A 33 6.32 -12.45 -3.67
N PRO A 34 7.63 -12.64 -3.85
CA PRO A 34 8.52 -13.16 -2.81
C PRO A 34 8.84 -12.06 -1.80
N ARG A 35 8.09 -12.00 -0.68
CA ARG A 35 8.24 -10.96 0.33
C ARG A 35 9.66 -10.84 0.88
N GLU A 36 10.38 -11.95 1.00
CA GLU A 36 11.79 -11.99 1.43
C GLU A 36 12.69 -11.11 0.59
N GLU A 37 12.36 -10.92 -0.70
CA GLU A 37 13.11 -10.06 -1.61
C GLU A 37 12.86 -8.56 -1.38
N PHE A 38 11.86 -8.21 -0.60
CA PHE A 38 11.49 -6.83 -0.23
C PHE A 38 11.88 -6.47 1.21
N MET A 39 12.57 -7.38 1.89
CA MET A 39 13.05 -7.16 3.26
C MET A 39 14.42 -6.49 3.28
N ASP A 40 14.68 -5.72 4.35
CA ASP A 40 16.08 -5.40 4.68
C ASP A 40 16.84 -6.70 4.98
N PRO A 41 18.07 -6.87 4.48
CA PRO A 41 18.86 -8.08 4.69
C PRO A 41 18.99 -8.51 6.17
N ALA A 42 18.96 -7.58 7.12
CA ALA A 42 19.02 -7.88 8.54
C ALA A 42 17.77 -8.62 9.07
N TYR A 43 16.66 -8.58 8.31
CA TYR A 43 15.36 -9.15 8.75
C TYR A 43 14.80 -10.19 7.78
N ILE A 44 15.56 -10.65 6.79
CA ILE A 44 15.09 -11.55 5.74
C ILE A 44 14.50 -12.86 6.30
N ASP A 45 15.08 -13.41 7.38
CA ASP A 45 14.60 -14.62 8.03
C ASP A 45 13.22 -14.46 8.70
N TYR A 46 12.78 -13.22 8.89
CA TYR A 46 11.49 -12.87 9.49
C TYR A 46 10.43 -12.47 8.45
N ALA A 47 10.69 -12.64 7.16
CA ALA A 47 9.80 -12.18 6.08
C ALA A 47 8.35 -12.65 6.23
N TYR A 48 8.12 -13.83 6.80
CA TYR A 48 6.79 -14.44 6.96
C TYR A 48 6.27 -14.44 8.41
N VAL A 49 6.96 -13.71 9.30
CA VAL A 49 6.45 -13.38 10.63
C VAL A 49 5.45 -12.22 10.50
N ASP A 50 4.29 -12.35 11.13
CA ASP A 50 3.19 -11.39 10.99
C ASP A 50 3.38 -10.14 11.85
N GLN A 51 4.44 -9.39 11.54
CA GLN A 51 4.85 -8.15 12.20
C GLN A 51 5.46 -7.19 11.16
N PRO A 52 5.43 -5.86 11.43
CA PRO A 52 6.19 -4.90 10.65
C PRO A 52 7.69 -5.01 10.97
N PHE A 53 8.53 -4.77 9.97
CA PHE A 53 9.99 -4.75 10.14
C PHE A 53 10.58 -3.46 9.55
N PRO A 54 11.66 -2.92 10.13
CA PRO A 54 12.35 -1.75 9.61
C PRO A 54 12.84 -1.96 8.18
N ILE A 55 12.81 -0.89 7.41
CA ILE A 55 13.43 -0.81 6.07
C ILE A 55 14.33 0.44 6.00
N PRO A 56 15.26 0.52 5.04
CA PRO A 56 16.11 1.69 4.85
C PRO A 56 15.30 2.99 4.67
N GLY A 57 15.72 4.05 5.40
CA GLY A 57 15.06 5.35 5.40
C GLY A 57 15.59 6.23 6.51
N ASP A 58 14.72 7.04 7.13
CA ASP A 58 15.06 7.90 8.28
C ASP A 58 14.84 7.23 9.66
N GLY A 59 14.73 5.90 9.68
CA GLY A 59 14.53 5.09 10.89
C GLY A 59 13.07 4.93 11.33
N LYS A 60 12.09 5.38 10.53
CA LYS A 60 10.67 5.27 10.84
C LYS A 60 9.93 4.36 9.87
N GLN A 61 10.50 4.15 8.67
CA GLN A 61 9.88 3.36 7.62
C GLN A 61 9.92 1.87 7.95
N THR A 62 8.85 1.19 7.64
CA THR A 62 8.72 -0.26 7.82
C THR A 62 8.06 -0.89 6.61
N ILE A 63 8.40 -2.15 6.34
CA ILE A 63 7.52 -3.02 5.58
C ILE A 63 6.40 -3.46 6.53
N SER A 64 5.16 -3.23 6.18
CA SER A 64 3.99 -3.54 7.02
C SER A 64 3.91 -5.03 7.35
N ALA A 65 3.22 -5.38 8.45
CA ALA A 65 2.91 -6.77 8.74
C ALA A 65 2.20 -7.43 7.55
N PRO A 66 2.52 -8.69 7.23
CA PRO A 66 1.96 -9.37 6.06
C PRO A 66 0.44 -9.32 5.94
N TYR A 67 -0.31 -9.49 7.04
CA TYR A 67 -1.77 -9.48 7.02
C TYR A 67 -2.38 -8.15 6.58
N MET A 68 -1.64 -7.05 6.73
CA MET A 68 -2.15 -5.72 6.36
C MET A 68 -2.36 -5.56 4.85
N TYR A 69 -1.61 -6.28 4.01
CA TYR A 69 -1.76 -6.17 2.56
C TYR A 69 -3.10 -6.70 2.07
N PRO A 70 -3.54 -7.93 2.40
CA PRO A 70 -4.89 -8.34 2.05
C PRO A 70 -5.98 -7.49 2.73
N VAL A 71 -5.79 -7.01 3.96
CA VAL A 71 -6.72 -6.08 4.61
C VAL A 71 -6.91 -4.80 3.79
N PHE A 72 -5.87 -4.31 3.12
CA PHE A 72 -5.95 -3.14 2.23
C PHE A 72 -6.55 -3.47 0.88
N TYR A 73 -6.10 -4.55 0.22
CA TYR A 73 -6.44 -4.80 -1.18
C TYR A 73 -7.77 -5.50 -1.39
N GLU A 74 -8.21 -6.37 -0.47
CA GLU A 74 -9.51 -7.06 -0.61
C GLU A 74 -10.70 -6.11 -0.71
N PRO A 75 -10.84 -5.05 0.14
CA PRO A 75 -11.94 -4.10 0.01
C PRO A 75 -11.86 -3.24 -1.27
N LEU A 76 -10.66 -3.00 -1.79
CA LEU A 76 -10.46 -2.27 -3.05
C LEU A 76 -10.95 -3.07 -4.25
N ASN A 77 -10.99 -4.41 -4.15
CA ASN A 77 -11.50 -5.32 -5.16
C ASN A 77 -10.84 -5.10 -6.53
N LEU A 78 -9.52 -5.16 -6.56
CA LEU A 78 -8.72 -4.95 -7.77
C LEU A 78 -8.89 -6.10 -8.77
N PHE A 79 -8.90 -5.77 -10.04
CA PHE A 79 -8.96 -6.72 -11.14
C PHE A 79 -8.11 -6.26 -12.33
N GLU A 80 -7.91 -7.14 -13.29
CA GLU A 80 -7.10 -6.87 -14.47
C GLU A 80 -7.55 -5.60 -15.21
N GLY A 81 -6.57 -4.77 -15.56
CA GLY A 81 -6.78 -3.50 -16.23
C GLY A 81 -6.98 -2.30 -15.31
N ASN A 82 -7.16 -2.48 -13.99
CA ASN A 82 -7.32 -1.36 -13.08
C ASN A 82 -6.09 -0.46 -13.02
N ARG A 83 -6.34 0.80 -12.72
CA ARG A 83 -5.34 1.85 -12.48
C ARG A 83 -5.25 2.12 -10.98
N VAL A 84 -4.10 1.83 -10.40
CA VAL A 84 -3.87 1.94 -8.94
C VAL A 84 -2.82 3.00 -8.65
N LEU A 85 -3.11 3.84 -7.64
CA LEU A 85 -2.14 4.77 -7.05
C LEU A 85 -1.85 4.34 -5.62
N GLU A 86 -0.59 4.07 -5.31
CA GLU A 86 -0.09 3.83 -3.96
C GLU A 86 0.68 5.04 -3.44
N ILE A 87 0.37 5.48 -2.22
CA ILE A 87 1.04 6.57 -1.52
C ILE A 87 1.86 5.97 -0.36
N GLY A 88 3.17 6.01 -0.48
CA GLY A 88 4.13 5.38 0.40
C GLY A 88 4.55 4.01 -0.14
N ALA A 89 5.46 3.99 -1.11
CA ALA A 89 5.97 2.75 -1.71
C ALA A 89 6.67 1.83 -0.68
N GLY A 90 7.33 2.44 0.31
CA GLY A 90 8.05 1.70 1.32
C GLY A 90 9.11 0.79 0.70
N SER A 91 8.97 -0.52 0.88
CA SER A 91 9.87 -1.50 0.27
C SER A 91 9.57 -1.83 -1.20
N GLY A 92 8.41 -1.39 -1.74
CA GLY A 92 7.87 -1.78 -3.03
C GLY A 92 6.99 -3.03 -3.01
N TYR A 93 6.89 -3.72 -1.88
CA TYR A 93 6.11 -4.97 -1.78
C TYR A 93 4.62 -4.76 -2.06
N GLY A 94 4.02 -3.65 -1.57
CA GLY A 94 2.63 -3.30 -1.87
C GLY A 94 2.40 -3.08 -3.36
N ALA A 95 3.28 -2.29 -3.99
CA ALA A 95 3.21 -2.04 -5.44
C ALA A 95 3.32 -3.32 -6.28
N ALA A 96 4.20 -4.26 -5.89
CA ALA A 96 4.33 -5.56 -6.54
C ALA A 96 3.06 -6.41 -6.41
N LEU A 97 2.43 -6.43 -5.22
CA LEU A 97 1.13 -7.10 -5.02
C LEU A 97 0.03 -6.46 -5.87
N ALA A 98 -0.05 -5.11 -5.88
CA ALA A 98 -1.01 -4.40 -6.72
C ALA A 98 -0.81 -4.74 -8.20
N ARG A 99 0.45 -4.84 -8.64
CA ARG A 99 0.81 -5.20 -10.03
C ARG A 99 0.32 -6.59 -10.41
N GLU A 100 0.47 -7.58 -9.52
CA GLU A 100 -0.09 -8.93 -9.74
C GLU A 100 -1.62 -8.91 -9.83
N LEU A 101 -2.29 -8.09 -9.01
CA LEU A 101 -3.74 -8.00 -8.98
C LEU A 101 -4.33 -7.33 -10.23
N VAL A 102 -3.66 -6.31 -10.77
CA VAL A 102 -4.17 -5.57 -11.93
C VAL A 102 -3.71 -6.14 -13.28
N GLY A 103 -2.84 -7.14 -13.27
CA GLY A 103 -2.37 -7.83 -14.47
C GLY A 103 -1.63 -6.90 -15.45
N SER A 104 -1.20 -7.43 -16.59
CA SER A 104 -0.33 -6.72 -17.56
C SER A 104 -0.98 -5.54 -18.28
N THR A 105 -2.30 -5.45 -18.25
CA THR A 105 -3.07 -4.35 -18.87
C THR A 105 -3.38 -3.21 -17.91
N GLY A 106 -3.15 -3.43 -16.60
CA GLY A 106 -3.34 -2.42 -15.58
C GLY A 106 -2.17 -1.46 -15.43
N LEU A 107 -2.34 -0.47 -14.58
CA LEU A 107 -1.30 0.51 -14.22
C LEU A 107 -1.13 0.57 -12.71
N VAL A 108 0.10 0.53 -12.24
CA VAL A 108 0.45 0.82 -10.85
C VAL A 108 1.41 2.01 -10.82
N VAL A 109 0.98 3.09 -10.16
CA VAL A 109 1.83 4.22 -9.79
C VAL A 109 2.06 4.15 -8.29
N SER A 110 3.31 4.17 -7.84
CA SER A 110 3.67 4.16 -6.42
C SER A 110 4.59 5.33 -6.11
N ILE A 111 4.28 6.11 -5.06
CA ILE A 111 5.00 7.34 -4.73
C ILE A 111 5.69 7.17 -3.37
N GLU A 112 6.97 7.55 -3.32
CA GLU A 112 7.76 7.57 -2.09
C GLU A 112 8.44 8.93 -1.92
N ILE A 113 8.30 9.53 -0.75
CA ILE A 113 8.88 10.85 -0.46
C ILE A 113 10.31 10.76 0.10
N ASN A 114 10.64 9.67 0.79
CA ASN A 114 11.98 9.47 1.34
C ASN A 114 12.91 8.90 0.27
N GLU A 115 13.99 9.64 -0.06
CA GLU A 115 14.92 9.28 -1.13
C GLU A 115 15.59 7.91 -0.91
N THR A 116 15.99 7.61 0.33
CA THR A 116 16.63 6.33 0.67
C THR A 116 15.65 5.17 0.51
N THR A 117 14.43 5.33 1.00
CA THR A 117 13.36 4.34 0.86
C THR A 117 12.94 4.17 -0.60
N PHE A 118 12.85 5.26 -1.36
CA PHE A 118 12.61 5.21 -2.81
C PHE A 118 13.69 4.39 -3.54
N GLY A 119 14.97 4.63 -3.23
CA GLY A 119 16.07 3.85 -3.81
C GLY A 119 15.98 2.36 -3.47
N PHE A 120 15.60 2.04 -2.23
CA PHE A 120 15.39 0.67 -1.78
C PHE A 120 14.22 -0.01 -2.53
N ALA A 121 13.07 0.66 -2.63
CA ALA A 121 11.91 0.16 -3.38
C ALA A 121 12.26 -0.12 -4.84
N ARG A 122 12.97 0.81 -5.50
CA ARG A 122 13.38 0.67 -6.90
C ARG A 122 14.23 -0.57 -7.12
N VAL A 123 15.27 -0.76 -6.29
CA VAL A 123 16.14 -1.94 -6.38
C VAL A 123 15.37 -3.24 -6.19
N ASN A 124 14.42 -3.27 -5.26
CA ASN A 124 13.61 -4.45 -5.02
C ASN A 124 12.66 -4.76 -6.20
N LEU A 125 11.97 -3.74 -6.73
CA LEU A 125 11.08 -3.90 -7.88
C LEU A 125 11.84 -4.36 -9.12
N ASP A 126 12.96 -3.71 -9.43
CA ASP A 126 13.80 -4.07 -10.59
C ASP A 126 14.31 -5.52 -10.47
N ARG A 127 14.79 -5.92 -9.29
CA ARG A 127 15.34 -7.26 -9.04
C ARG A 127 14.30 -8.37 -9.13
N THR A 128 13.05 -8.06 -8.78
CA THR A 128 11.95 -9.04 -8.72
C THR A 128 11.09 -9.04 -9.98
N GLY A 129 11.43 -8.24 -11.00
CA GLY A 129 10.74 -8.22 -12.29
C GLY A 129 9.46 -7.39 -12.31
N TYR A 130 9.31 -6.43 -11.37
CA TYR A 130 8.21 -5.46 -11.32
C TYR A 130 8.68 -4.06 -11.73
N ASP A 131 9.62 -3.98 -12.66
CA ASP A 131 10.23 -2.75 -13.20
C ASP A 131 9.25 -1.91 -14.03
N ASP A 132 8.10 -2.47 -14.40
CA ASP A 132 7.00 -1.78 -15.05
C ASP A 132 6.07 -1.03 -14.07
N VAL A 133 6.24 -1.18 -12.75
CA VAL A 133 5.63 -0.30 -11.77
C VAL A 133 6.21 1.11 -11.91
N ARG A 134 5.35 2.10 -12.12
CA ARG A 134 5.76 3.50 -12.17
C ARG A 134 6.08 4.02 -10.77
N LEU A 135 7.32 3.83 -10.34
CA LEU A 135 7.80 4.34 -9.06
C LEU A 135 8.23 5.81 -9.20
N VAL A 136 7.66 6.69 -8.36
CA VAL A 136 7.87 8.15 -8.39
C VAL A 136 8.47 8.62 -7.07
N HIS A 137 9.56 9.40 -7.13
CA HIS A 137 10.08 10.11 -5.97
C HIS A 137 9.39 11.45 -5.81
N GLY A 138 8.63 11.66 -4.73
CA GLY A 138 7.90 12.90 -4.54
C GLY A 138 6.89 12.89 -3.39
N ASP A 139 6.15 14.00 -3.29
CA ASP A 139 5.09 14.18 -2.30
C ASP A 139 3.82 13.44 -2.71
N GLY A 140 3.63 12.25 -2.16
CA GLY A 140 2.45 11.43 -2.43
C GLY A 140 1.12 12.04 -1.98
N SER A 141 1.12 12.99 -1.05
CA SER A 141 -0.12 13.65 -0.62
C SER A 141 -0.76 14.50 -1.73
N LEU A 142 0.00 14.81 -2.78
CA LEU A 142 -0.48 15.49 -3.99
C LEU A 142 -1.05 14.51 -5.03
N GLY A 143 -0.79 13.21 -4.87
CA GLY A 143 -1.09 12.19 -5.87
C GLY A 143 -0.20 12.29 -7.11
N TYR A 144 -0.69 11.74 -8.21
CA TYR A 144 -0.02 11.78 -9.52
C TYR A 144 -1.05 12.04 -10.62
N PRO A 145 -1.36 13.33 -10.89
CA PRO A 145 -2.48 13.72 -11.75
C PRO A 145 -2.30 13.33 -13.23
N ASP A 146 -1.04 13.16 -13.69
CA ASP A 146 -0.75 12.83 -15.09
C ASP A 146 -1.32 11.47 -15.52
N GLU A 147 -1.58 10.58 -14.56
CA GLU A 147 -2.14 9.24 -14.82
C GLU A 147 -3.56 9.06 -14.25
N ALA A 148 -4.15 10.13 -13.71
CA ALA A 148 -5.54 10.08 -13.24
C ALA A 148 -6.53 9.96 -14.43
N PRO A 149 -7.74 9.40 -14.21
CA PRO A 149 -8.27 8.90 -12.96
C PRO A 149 -7.75 7.50 -12.59
N TYR A 150 -7.82 7.19 -11.26
CA TYR A 150 -7.48 5.89 -10.72
C TYR A 150 -8.73 5.14 -10.26
N ASP A 151 -8.78 3.83 -10.53
CA ASP A 151 -9.85 2.96 -10.03
C ASP A 151 -9.71 2.72 -8.52
N ALA A 152 -8.45 2.67 -8.05
CA ALA A 152 -8.16 2.51 -6.64
C ALA A 152 -6.96 3.36 -6.19
N ILE A 153 -7.06 3.88 -4.94
CA ILE A 153 -5.97 4.60 -4.29
C ILE A 153 -5.70 3.97 -2.92
N CYS A 154 -4.43 3.63 -2.66
CA CYS A 154 -3.97 3.00 -1.44
C CYS A 154 -3.00 3.95 -0.70
N VAL A 155 -3.38 4.47 0.47
CA VAL A 155 -2.52 5.33 1.28
C VAL A 155 -1.93 4.52 2.42
N THR A 156 -0.64 4.22 2.38
CA THR A 156 0.06 3.35 3.34
C THR A 156 0.74 4.13 4.47
N ALA A 157 0.37 5.39 4.64
CA ALA A 157 0.80 6.26 5.74
C ALA A 157 -0.42 6.97 6.34
N ALA A 158 -0.40 7.15 7.67
CA ALA A 158 -1.51 7.80 8.37
C ALA A 158 -1.63 9.28 7.98
N CYS A 159 -2.82 9.75 7.69
CA CYS A 159 -3.10 11.15 7.36
C CYS A 159 -4.06 11.80 8.37
N PRO A 160 -3.97 13.12 8.57
CA PRO A 160 -4.90 13.84 9.46
C PRO A 160 -6.33 13.85 8.91
N ALA A 161 -6.45 13.82 7.60
CA ALA A 161 -7.66 13.63 6.80
C ALA A 161 -7.23 13.12 5.43
N ILE A 162 -8.13 12.46 4.69
CA ILE A 162 -7.83 12.02 3.31
C ILE A 162 -7.49 13.25 2.45
N PRO A 163 -6.31 13.29 1.81
CA PRO A 163 -5.89 14.42 0.99
C PRO A 163 -6.86 14.72 -0.15
N ARG A 164 -7.34 15.95 -0.26
CA ARG A 164 -8.27 16.35 -1.31
C ARG A 164 -7.75 16.07 -2.74
N PRO A 165 -6.44 16.23 -3.06
CA PRO A 165 -5.93 15.86 -4.37
C PRO A 165 -6.17 14.37 -4.72
N LEU A 166 -6.11 13.47 -3.75
CA LEU A 166 -6.35 12.04 -3.98
C LEU A 166 -7.82 11.77 -4.32
N ILE A 167 -8.76 12.41 -3.58
CA ILE A 167 -10.20 12.29 -3.87
C ILE A 167 -10.54 12.80 -5.28
N LYS A 168 -9.87 13.88 -5.73
CA LYS A 168 -10.06 14.42 -7.09
C LYS A 168 -9.51 13.49 -8.18
N GLN A 169 -8.46 12.75 -7.89
CA GLN A 169 -7.83 11.79 -8.82
C GLN A 169 -8.49 10.42 -8.79
N LEU A 170 -9.37 10.16 -7.82
CA LEU A 170 -10.16 8.94 -7.76
C LEU A 170 -11.24 8.96 -8.83
N GLY A 171 -11.33 7.89 -9.60
CA GLY A 171 -12.36 7.67 -10.61
C GLY A 171 -13.77 7.60 -10.02
N ALA A 172 -14.77 7.58 -10.88
CA ALA A 172 -16.17 7.37 -10.55
C ALA A 172 -16.74 6.29 -11.50
N PRO A 173 -16.90 5.02 -11.06
CA PRO A 173 -16.67 4.55 -9.69
C PRO A 173 -15.18 4.41 -9.31
N GLY A 174 -14.87 4.47 -8.01
CA GLY A 174 -13.53 4.26 -7.50
C GLY A 174 -13.47 4.09 -5.98
N LYS A 175 -12.37 3.53 -5.47
CA LYS A 175 -12.20 3.24 -4.04
C LYS A 175 -10.86 3.75 -3.52
N LEU A 176 -10.87 4.29 -2.30
CA LEU A 176 -9.65 4.75 -1.64
C LEU A 176 -9.58 4.17 -0.23
N MET A 177 -8.41 3.64 0.13
CA MET A 177 -8.13 3.12 1.46
C MET A 177 -7.04 3.97 2.13
N ALA A 178 -7.32 4.47 3.35
CA ALA A 178 -6.36 5.29 4.08
C ALA A 178 -6.49 5.13 5.60
N PRO A 179 -5.37 5.11 6.36
CA PRO A 179 -5.37 5.31 7.80
C PRO A 179 -5.60 6.79 8.12
N VAL A 180 -6.69 7.11 8.82
CA VAL A 180 -7.07 8.49 9.15
C VAL A 180 -7.10 8.68 10.65
N GLY A 181 -6.49 9.75 11.17
CA GLY A 181 -6.53 10.04 12.60
C GLY A 181 -5.36 10.90 13.06
N ARG A 182 -5.10 10.92 14.38
CA ARG A 182 -3.98 11.67 14.95
C ARG A 182 -2.68 10.89 14.81
N SER A 183 -1.60 11.59 14.44
CA SER A 183 -0.24 11.05 14.56
C SER A 183 0.05 10.66 16.01
N HIS A 184 0.70 9.52 16.21
CA HIS A 184 1.07 8.99 17.53
C HIS A 184 -0.09 8.82 18.52
N SER A 185 -1.31 8.57 18.03
CA SER A 185 -2.44 8.24 18.88
C SER A 185 -2.24 6.88 19.56
N ILE A 186 -2.41 6.82 20.88
CA ILE A 186 -2.42 5.54 21.64
C ILE A 186 -3.60 4.65 21.24
N TYR A 187 -4.63 5.20 20.58
CA TYR A 187 -5.80 4.49 20.06
C TYR A 187 -5.66 4.10 18.59
N GLY A 188 -4.50 4.39 17.97
CA GLY A 188 -4.29 4.17 16.53
C GLY A 188 -5.05 5.16 15.65
N GLN A 189 -5.08 4.84 14.35
CA GLN A 189 -5.87 5.54 13.33
C GLN A 189 -7.05 4.66 12.90
N ASP A 190 -8.09 5.29 12.36
CA ASP A 190 -9.17 4.58 11.67
C ASP A 190 -8.70 4.20 10.26
N LEU A 191 -8.78 2.91 9.91
CA LEU A 191 -8.65 2.49 8.53
C LEU A 191 -9.97 2.77 7.81
N VAL A 192 -9.96 3.78 6.95
CA VAL A 192 -11.14 4.26 6.24
C VAL A 192 -11.13 3.75 4.80
N LEU A 193 -12.22 3.11 4.39
CA LEU A 193 -12.58 2.88 3.01
C LEU A 193 -13.49 4.01 2.55
N LEU A 194 -13.04 4.79 1.57
CA LEU A 194 -13.84 5.77 0.85
C LEU A 194 -14.24 5.17 -0.49
N GLU A 195 -15.51 5.17 -0.80
CA GLU A 195 -16.06 4.73 -2.08
C GLU A 195 -16.71 5.92 -2.78
N LYS A 196 -16.34 6.13 -4.03
CA LYS A 196 -17.00 7.07 -4.93
C LYS A 196 -17.81 6.24 -5.93
N ASP A 197 -19.12 6.47 -6.01
CA ASP A 197 -19.97 5.77 -6.95
C ASP A 197 -19.90 6.37 -8.38
N ALA A 198 -20.69 5.81 -9.30
CA ALA A 198 -20.73 6.25 -10.69
C ALA A 198 -21.27 7.68 -10.88
N ASP A 199 -22.08 8.16 -9.94
CA ASP A 199 -22.63 9.50 -9.93
C ASP A 199 -21.70 10.52 -9.25
N GLY A 200 -20.59 10.02 -8.65
CA GLY A 200 -19.59 10.82 -7.96
C GLY A 200 -19.88 11.07 -6.49
N GLU A 201 -20.94 10.46 -5.94
CA GLU A 201 -21.26 10.54 -4.53
C GLU A 201 -20.26 9.73 -3.68
N ILE A 202 -19.93 10.24 -2.51
CA ILE A 202 -18.88 9.69 -1.66
C ILE A 202 -19.49 9.11 -0.40
N GLY A 203 -19.19 7.82 -0.14
CA GLY A 203 -19.43 7.14 1.12
C GLY A 203 -18.14 6.80 1.83
N GLU A 204 -18.13 6.79 3.16
CA GLU A 204 -17.01 6.38 3.98
C GLU A 204 -17.41 5.29 4.98
N GLN A 205 -16.52 4.30 5.15
CA GLN A 205 -16.66 3.23 6.12
C GLN A 205 -15.37 3.06 6.91
N ILE A 206 -15.47 3.00 8.24
CA ILE A 206 -14.36 2.62 9.11
C ILE A 206 -14.33 1.10 9.23
N LEU A 207 -13.21 0.50 8.83
CA LEU A 207 -13.05 -0.96 8.85
C LEU A 207 -12.47 -1.48 10.16
N MET A 208 -11.42 -0.83 10.67
CA MET A 208 -10.73 -1.23 11.89
C MET A 208 -9.77 -0.14 12.40
N LYS A 209 -9.19 -0.35 13.58
CA LYS A 209 -8.08 0.47 14.08
C LYS A 209 -6.74 -0.09 13.60
N VAL A 210 -5.84 0.82 13.19
CA VAL A 210 -4.50 0.51 12.69
C VAL A 210 -3.46 1.47 13.26
N SER A 211 -2.18 1.13 13.11
CA SER A 211 -1.07 2.02 13.47
C SER A 211 -0.09 2.12 12.32
N TYR A 212 -0.06 3.28 11.69
CA TYR A 212 0.82 3.59 10.56
C TYR A 212 1.74 4.76 10.88
N VAL A 213 2.89 4.80 10.19
CA VAL A 213 3.78 5.96 10.17
C VAL A 213 3.03 7.18 9.62
N PRO A 214 3.34 8.41 10.09
CA PRO A 214 2.64 9.60 9.62
C PRO A 214 2.97 9.90 8.16
N LEU A 215 1.94 10.24 7.37
CA LEU A 215 2.07 10.81 6.04
C LEU A 215 2.79 12.15 6.16
N THR A 216 3.85 12.31 5.37
CA THR A 216 4.57 13.58 5.22
C THR A 216 4.20 14.22 3.87
N GLY A 217 4.46 15.53 3.75
CA GLY A 217 4.09 16.28 2.54
C GLY A 217 3.08 17.39 2.83
N GLU A 218 2.56 17.99 1.78
CA GLU A 218 1.71 19.19 1.86
C GLU A 218 0.40 18.93 2.63
N TYR A 219 -0.22 17.77 2.42
CA TYR A 219 -1.46 17.36 3.08
C TYR A 219 -1.24 16.34 4.22
N GLY A 220 0.03 16.13 4.61
CA GLY A 220 0.41 15.26 5.72
C GLY A 220 0.49 16.01 7.06
N TYR A 221 1.07 15.32 8.06
CA TYR A 221 1.36 15.95 9.36
C TYR A 221 2.55 16.90 9.27
N GLY A 222 2.52 17.99 10.04
CA GLY A 222 3.64 18.93 10.20
C GLY A 222 3.62 20.16 9.31
N ARG A 223 2.72 20.26 8.34
CA ARG A 223 2.43 21.54 7.66
C ARG A 223 0.99 21.95 7.94
N ARG A 224 0.82 23.17 8.50
CA ARG A 224 -0.51 23.81 8.48
C ARG A 224 -0.84 24.14 7.02
N PRO A 225 -2.07 23.91 6.54
CA PRO A 225 -2.48 24.40 5.24
C PRO A 225 -2.19 25.89 5.17
N ARG A 226 -1.51 26.34 4.14
CA ARG A 226 -1.44 27.77 3.82
C ARG A 226 -2.87 28.18 3.47
N GLY A 227 -3.48 29.02 4.32
CA GLY A 227 -4.79 29.58 4.12
C GLY A 227 -4.89 30.46 2.88
#